data_c1b0f6503f81205167c1a2a758b5187b
#
_entry.id   c1b0f6503f81205167c1a2a758b5187b
#
_cell.length_a   1.000
_cell.length_b   1.000
_cell.length_c   1.000
_cell.angle_alpha   90.00
_cell.angle_beta   90.00
_cell.angle_gamma   90.00
#
_symmetry.space_group_name_H-M   'P 1'
#
loop_
_entity.id
_entity.type
_entity.pdbx_description
1 polymer ?
#
loop_
_entity_poly.entity_id
_entity_poly.type
_entity_poly.pdbx_seq_one_letter_code
_entity_poly.pdbx_strand_id
1 'polypeptide(L)'
;LEESFEFINSQLGHDRAKKDRRAMFNPVKQKESVMYYSNGNYEAFARPRKPKGAENKTAWFVGSGLAALAGAAFLIRDGHMSGSKINILEQHELPGGALDGIKDPQRGFVIRGGREMEDHFECLWDLYRSIPSLEIEGASVLDEFYWLDKDDPNFSLQRATINRGEDAHTDGLFTLSEQAQKEIVHLFLATREEMENKLINEVFGKEFLSSNFWLYWRTMFAFEEWHSALEMKLYLHRFIHQIRGMPDFSTLKFTRYNQYESLVLPLVAWLLDHGVVFHYGTEVTDVDFNIAPGRKQATRIHWRRDAVQGGVDLGPDDLVFMTIGSLVENSDNGDHHTPANLNVGPAPAWDLWRRIAAKDPAFGHPDVFGSHIPQTKWESATVTTLDERIPKYIQKIAKRDPFSGKVVTGGIVTAKDSSWLLSWTVNRQPHFREQPKGQIVVWVYALFVEQPGDYVKKPMQDCSGEEITQEWLYHMGVPVEDIPELAATGAITVPVMMPYVTAFFMPRQAGDRPDVVPEGAVNFAFIGQFAESKERDCIFTTEYSVRTPMEAVYTLLDVERGVPEVFNSTYDIRMLLSATGRLRDGKEIDIPGPAFLRNLLMKKLDKTQIGALLREFAIVADD
;
A
#
# COMPACT_ATOMS: atom_id res chain seq x y z
N LEU A 1 -8.45 26.28 -23.11
CA LEU A 1 -7.26 26.95 -22.55
C LEU A 1 -7.60 28.30 -21.96
N GLU A 2 -8.43 29.11 -22.61
CA GLU A 2 -8.91 30.36 -22.02
C GLU A 2 -9.80 30.12 -20.80
N GLU A 3 -10.73 29.18 -20.86
CA GLU A 3 -11.57 28.79 -19.72
C GLU A 3 -10.76 28.17 -18.59
N SER A 4 -9.70 27.39 -18.89
CA SER A 4 -8.81 26.82 -17.90
C SER A 4 -7.89 27.88 -17.26
N PHE A 5 -7.49 28.91 -18.02
CA PHE A 5 -6.71 30.04 -17.50
C PHE A 5 -7.58 31.00 -16.67
N GLU A 6 -8.83 31.22 -17.06
CA GLU A 6 -9.78 32.00 -16.25
C GLU A 6 -10.13 31.29 -14.95
N PHE A 7 -10.28 29.97 -14.98
CA PHE A 7 -10.51 29.17 -13.78
C PHE A 7 -9.31 29.24 -12.81
N ILE A 8 -8.08 29.13 -13.32
CA ILE A 8 -6.86 29.27 -12.49
C ILE A 8 -6.73 30.69 -11.93
N ASN A 9 -7.04 31.72 -12.71
CA ASN A 9 -7.02 33.12 -12.24
C ASN A 9 -8.16 33.41 -11.25
N SER A 10 -9.31 32.78 -11.34
CA SER A 10 -10.41 32.93 -10.37
C SER A 10 -10.10 32.28 -9.02
N GLN A 11 -9.32 31.20 -8.99
CA GLN A 11 -8.84 30.56 -7.75
C GLN A 11 -7.68 31.33 -7.10
N LEU A 12 -6.96 32.14 -7.87
CA LEU A 12 -5.93 33.07 -7.37
C LEU A 12 -6.50 34.42 -6.99
N GLY A 13 -7.82 34.50 -6.79
CA GLY A 13 -8.58 35.70 -6.52
C GLY A 13 -7.95 36.63 -5.52
N HIS A 14 -7.50 37.76 -6.06
CA HIS A 14 -7.16 38.94 -5.29
C HIS A 14 -8.40 39.52 -4.61
N ASP A 15 -8.58 39.19 -3.35
CA ASP A 15 -9.40 40.03 -2.50
C ASP A 15 -8.52 40.80 -1.51
N ARG A 16 -8.08 41.98 -1.96
CA ARG A 16 -7.59 43.03 -1.10
C ARG A 16 -8.79 43.80 -0.53
N ALA A 17 -9.33 43.30 0.57
CA ALA A 17 -10.16 44.11 1.45
C ALA A 17 -9.49 44.24 2.81
N LYS A 18 -8.97 45.44 3.06
CA LYS A 18 -8.65 45.93 4.40
C LYS A 18 -9.94 45.92 5.22
N LYS A 19 -10.01 45.13 6.28
CA LYS A 19 -10.86 45.45 7.43
C LYS A 19 -10.28 44.91 8.74
N ASP A 20 -10.03 45.87 9.57
CA ASP A 20 -10.02 45.91 11.05
C ASP A 20 -9.54 44.68 11.85
N ARG A 21 -8.32 44.84 12.36
CA ARG A 21 -7.83 44.20 13.57
C ARG A 21 -8.57 44.74 14.79
N ARG A 22 -9.51 43.99 15.31
CA ARG A 22 -9.93 43.95 16.72
C ARG A 22 -11.14 43.04 16.80
N ALA A 23 -10.92 41.73 17.01
CA ALA A 23 -11.92 40.84 17.56
C ALA A 23 -11.25 39.99 18.63
N MET A 24 -11.83 40.05 19.78
CA MET A 24 -11.43 39.50 21.07
C MET A 24 -11.14 38.00 20.98
N PHE A 25 -10.07 37.60 21.61
CA PHE A 25 -9.78 36.20 21.94
C PHE A 25 -10.93 35.61 22.77
N ASN A 26 -11.61 34.63 22.19
CA ASN A 26 -12.54 33.77 22.91
C ASN A 26 -11.80 32.43 23.17
N PRO A 27 -11.51 32.03 24.41
CA PRO A 27 -10.62 30.92 24.70
C PRO A 27 -11.33 29.56 24.80
N VAL A 28 -12.24 29.25 23.89
CA VAL A 28 -12.82 27.90 23.75
C VAL A 28 -12.97 27.62 22.25
N LYS A 29 -11.84 27.52 21.55
CA LYS A 29 -11.76 26.74 20.31
C LYS A 29 -10.96 25.49 20.63
N GLN A 30 -11.59 24.31 20.40
CA GLN A 30 -10.84 23.08 20.23
C GLN A 30 -9.59 23.38 19.42
N LYS A 31 -8.41 23.04 19.96
CA LYS A 31 -7.16 23.07 19.20
C LYS A 31 -7.38 22.09 18.04
N GLU A 32 -7.65 22.60 16.85
CA GLU A 32 -7.40 21.86 15.65
C GLU A 32 -5.95 21.37 15.76
N SER A 33 -5.72 20.07 15.64
CA SER A 33 -4.37 19.53 15.59
C SER A 33 -3.73 20.15 14.35
N VAL A 34 -2.89 21.16 14.57
CA VAL A 34 -2.17 21.79 13.46
C VAL A 34 -1.14 20.80 12.98
N MET A 35 -1.40 20.20 11.84
CA MET A 35 -0.40 19.39 11.18
C MET A 35 0.76 20.29 10.76
N TYR A 36 1.97 19.92 11.17
CA TYR A 36 3.16 20.65 10.81
C TYR A 36 3.77 20.06 9.54
N TYR A 37 3.86 20.87 8.51
CA TYR A 37 4.47 20.48 7.24
C TYR A 37 5.95 20.81 7.24
N SER A 38 6.79 19.79 7.05
CA SER A 38 8.22 19.98 6.98
C SER A 38 8.62 20.67 5.67
N ASN A 39 9.37 21.76 5.80
CA ASN A 39 10.03 22.43 4.67
C ASN A 39 11.49 21.98 4.49
N GLY A 40 11.84 20.79 5.02
CA GLY A 40 13.20 20.24 4.95
C GLY A 40 14.05 20.46 6.21
N ASN A 41 13.55 21.12 7.24
CA ASN A 41 14.27 21.26 8.50
C ASN A 41 13.90 20.13 9.47
N TYR A 42 14.39 18.92 9.21
CA TYR A 42 14.08 17.73 9.99
C TYR A 42 14.59 17.80 11.43
N GLU A 43 15.67 18.48 11.71
CA GLU A 43 16.21 18.61 13.07
C GLU A 43 15.26 19.36 14.01
N ALA A 44 14.50 20.32 13.51
CA ALA A 44 13.58 21.11 14.30
C ALA A 44 12.43 20.29 14.89
N PHE A 45 12.02 19.20 14.23
CA PHE A 45 10.91 18.35 14.70
C PHE A 45 11.29 16.87 14.86
N ALA A 46 12.54 16.51 14.61
CA ALA A 46 13.00 15.14 14.78
C ALA A 46 13.06 14.70 16.26
N ARG A 47 13.08 15.64 17.19
CA ARG A 47 13.21 15.41 18.64
C ARG A 47 12.14 16.18 19.41
N PRO A 48 10.90 15.70 19.43
CA PRO A 48 9.83 16.35 20.17
C PRO A 48 10.11 16.33 21.66
N ARG A 49 9.59 17.33 22.38
CA ARG A 49 9.66 17.36 23.82
C ARG A 49 8.73 16.30 24.40
N LYS A 50 9.07 15.78 25.58
CA LYS A 50 8.22 14.86 26.32
C LYS A 50 6.84 15.49 26.56
N PRO A 51 5.75 14.86 26.10
CA PRO A 51 4.40 15.32 26.38
C PRO A 51 4.10 15.29 27.87
N LYS A 52 3.29 16.25 28.32
CA LYS A 52 2.92 16.35 29.73
C LYS A 52 2.13 15.13 30.19
N GLY A 53 2.58 14.48 31.26
CA GLY A 53 1.91 13.32 31.85
C GLY A 53 2.13 11.99 31.11
N ALA A 54 2.99 11.95 30.09
CA ALA A 54 3.28 10.72 29.36
C ALA A 54 3.83 9.60 30.26
N GLU A 55 4.55 9.96 31.32
CA GLU A 55 5.07 9.00 32.32
C GLU A 55 3.99 8.25 33.09
N ASN A 56 2.78 8.79 33.20
CA ASN A 56 1.67 8.16 33.91
C ASN A 56 0.83 7.25 33.03
N LYS A 57 0.96 7.39 31.70
CA LYS A 57 0.10 6.69 30.74
C LYS A 57 0.52 5.24 30.54
N THR A 58 -0.49 4.39 30.29
CA THR A 58 -0.34 3.01 29.81
C THR A 58 -0.99 2.92 28.43
N ALA A 59 -0.44 2.15 27.52
CA ALA A 59 -0.98 1.98 26.19
C ALA A 59 -1.29 0.51 25.88
N TRP A 60 -2.41 0.30 25.19
CA TRP A 60 -2.91 -0.98 24.76
C TRP A 60 -3.13 -0.96 23.25
N PHE A 61 -2.48 -1.87 22.55
CA PHE A 61 -2.67 -2.07 21.11
C PHE A 61 -3.47 -3.33 20.86
N VAL A 62 -4.42 -3.25 19.94
CA VAL A 62 -5.19 -4.39 19.44
C VAL A 62 -4.62 -4.81 18.10
N GLY A 63 -4.04 -6.02 18.06
CA GLY A 63 -3.26 -6.55 16.95
C GLY A 63 -1.79 -6.13 17.01
N SER A 64 -0.93 -6.90 16.34
CA SER A 64 0.52 -6.66 16.22
C SER A 64 0.98 -6.46 14.78
N GLY A 65 0.12 -5.98 13.89
CA GLY A 65 0.49 -5.56 12.55
C GLY A 65 1.40 -4.32 12.56
N LEU A 66 1.93 -3.94 11.39
CA LEU A 66 2.85 -2.80 11.26
C LEU A 66 2.32 -1.53 11.94
N ALA A 67 1.02 -1.27 11.88
CA ALA A 67 0.42 -0.09 12.50
C ALA A 67 0.57 -0.07 14.03
N ALA A 68 0.32 -1.19 14.69
CA ALA A 68 0.48 -1.31 16.14
C ALA A 68 1.95 -1.23 16.55
N LEU A 69 2.84 -1.93 15.82
CA LEU A 69 4.29 -1.90 16.07
C LEU A 69 4.86 -0.49 15.90
N ALA A 70 4.46 0.22 14.83
CA ALA A 70 4.87 1.60 14.57
C ALA A 70 4.34 2.55 15.67
N GLY A 71 3.07 2.40 16.06
CA GLY A 71 2.47 3.19 17.14
C GLY A 71 3.20 3.02 18.46
N ALA A 72 3.56 1.79 18.82
CA ALA A 72 4.37 1.50 20.01
C ALA A 72 5.75 2.17 19.94
N ALA A 73 6.39 2.16 18.78
CA ALA A 73 7.67 2.84 18.59
C ALA A 73 7.54 4.37 18.70
N PHE A 74 6.48 4.98 18.17
CA PHE A 74 6.23 6.42 18.31
C PHE A 74 5.91 6.82 19.75
N LEU A 75 5.20 5.98 20.51
CA LEU A 75 4.98 6.22 21.95
C LEU A 75 6.30 6.27 22.72
N ILE A 76 7.26 5.41 22.40
CA ILE A 76 8.58 5.39 23.04
C ILE A 76 9.43 6.55 22.55
N ARG A 77 9.62 6.69 21.25
CA ARG A 77 10.58 7.62 20.63
C ARG A 77 10.14 9.08 20.78
N ASP A 78 8.87 9.36 20.47
CA ASP A 78 8.33 10.71 20.38
C ASP A 78 7.43 11.06 21.58
N GLY A 79 6.70 10.07 22.11
CA GLY A 79 5.89 10.20 23.31
C GLY A 79 6.68 10.09 24.62
N HIS A 80 7.92 9.61 24.57
CA HIS A 80 8.78 9.37 25.75
C HIS A 80 8.12 8.49 26.82
N MET A 81 7.26 7.56 26.40
CA MET A 81 6.67 6.56 27.29
C MET A 81 7.67 5.42 27.55
N SER A 82 7.55 4.82 28.75
CA SER A 82 8.30 3.58 29.03
C SER A 82 7.69 2.42 28.25
N GLY A 83 8.51 1.64 27.53
CA GLY A 83 8.03 0.46 26.83
C GLY A 83 7.34 -0.55 27.74
N SER A 84 7.75 -0.66 29.01
CA SER A 84 7.10 -1.53 30.01
C SER A 84 5.64 -1.17 30.34
N LYS A 85 5.18 -0.01 29.88
CA LYS A 85 3.78 0.45 29.95
C LYS A 85 3.01 0.30 28.64
N ILE A 86 3.63 -0.31 27.63
CA ILE A 86 3.04 -0.54 26.31
C ILE A 86 2.77 -2.03 26.16
N ASN A 87 1.50 -2.36 25.93
CA ASN A 87 0.99 -3.72 25.81
C ASN A 87 0.41 -3.94 24.42
N ILE A 88 0.77 -5.04 23.76
CA ILE A 88 0.27 -5.43 22.45
C ILE A 88 -0.48 -6.75 22.60
N LEU A 89 -1.76 -6.76 22.29
CA LEU A 89 -2.65 -7.92 22.32
C LEU A 89 -2.74 -8.51 20.92
N GLU A 90 -2.23 -9.72 20.72
CA GLU A 90 -2.18 -10.39 19.42
C GLU A 90 -2.84 -11.76 19.49
N GLN A 91 -3.76 -12.03 18.57
CA GLN A 91 -4.47 -13.31 18.53
C GLN A 91 -3.59 -14.48 18.05
N HIS A 92 -2.59 -14.21 17.23
CA HIS A 92 -1.65 -15.20 16.69
C HIS A 92 -0.38 -15.30 17.54
N GLU A 93 0.43 -16.30 17.24
CA GLU A 93 1.74 -16.52 17.88
C GLU A 93 2.86 -15.71 17.21
N LEU A 94 2.58 -15.05 16.08
CA LEU A 94 3.55 -14.33 15.27
C LEU A 94 3.09 -12.89 15.03
N PRO A 95 3.95 -11.87 15.30
CA PRO A 95 3.64 -10.48 15.00
C PRO A 95 3.84 -10.16 13.51
N GLY A 96 3.34 -9.01 13.05
CA GLY A 96 3.58 -8.47 11.71
C GLY A 96 2.34 -8.35 10.84
N GLY A 97 1.25 -9.04 11.18
CA GLY A 97 -0.04 -8.93 10.47
C GLY A 97 0.10 -9.33 9.00
N ALA A 98 -0.20 -8.41 8.08
CA ALA A 98 -0.13 -8.67 6.64
C ALA A 98 1.29 -8.64 6.05
N LEU A 99 2.30 -8.18 6.79
CA LEU A 99 3.71 -8.19 6.37
C LEU A 99 4.35 -9.51 6.77
N ASP A 100 3.98 -10.55 6.10
CA ASP A 100 4.56 -11.86 6.30
C ASP A 100 5.62 -12.19 5.25
N GLY A 101 6.37 -13.17 5.57
CA GLY A 101 7.39 -13.81 4.78
C GLY A 101 7.97 -14.86 5.70
N ILE A 102 7.29 -15.99 5.80
CA ILE A 102 7.63 -17.06 6.74
C ILE A 102 8.05 -18.33 5.99
N LYS A 103 8.88 -19.12 6.65
CA LYS A 103 9.15 -20.48 6.25
C LYS A 103 8.25 -21.42 7.06
N ASP A 104 7.27 -22.01 6.39
CA ASP A 104 6.50 -23.11 6.95
C ASP A 104 7.38 -24.38 6.90
N PRO A 105 7.64 -25.06 8.03
CA PRO A 105 8.51 -26.24 8.06
C PRO A 105 8.04 -27.40 7.19
N GLN A 106 6.75 -27.48 6.92
CA GLN A 106 6.13 -28.58 6.17
C GLN A 106 5.87 -28.23 4.70
N ARG A 107 5.50 -26.95 4.43
CA ARG A 107 5.05 -26.50 3.11
C ARG A 107 6.13 -25.76 2.32
N GLY A 108 7.07 -25.08 2.98
CA GLY A 108 8.10 -24.28 2.34
C GLY A 108 7.96 -22.78 2.62
N PHE A 109 8.50 -21.94 1.72
CA PHE A 109 8.41 -20.50 1.87
C PHE A 109 7.03 -19.97 1.46
N VAL A 110 6.51 -18.99 2.21
CA VAL A 110 5.20 -18.39 1.98
C VAL A 110 5.32 -16.86 1.96
N ILE A 111 4.81 -16.25 0.90
CA ILE A 111 4.63 -14.81 0.75
C ILE A 111 3.18 -14.57 0.30
N ARG A 112 2.42 -13.72 1.00
CA ARG A 112 1.02 -13.43 0.66
C ARG A 112 0.86 -12.26 -0.31
N GLY A 113 1.89 -11.48 -0.57
CA GLY A 113 1.83 -10.36 -1.50
C GLY A 113 3.17 -9.75 -1.82
N GLY A 114 3.29 -9.13 -2.98
CA GLY A 114 4.36 -8.20 -3.30
C GLY A 114 4.20 -6.93 -2.45
N ARG A 115 5.32 -6.30 -2.08
CA ARG A 115 5.32 -5.07 -1.30
C ARG A 115 6.32 -4.11 -1.94
N GLU A 116 5.79 -3.24 -2.76
CA GLU A 116 6.56 -2.21 -3.42
C GLU A 116 6.63 -0.98 -2.52
N MET A 117 7.75 -0.29 -2.55
CA MET A 117 8.01 0.92 -1.77
C MET A 117 8.57 2.02 -2.66
N GLU A 118 8.59 3.23 -2.14
CA GLU A 118 9.16 4.39 -2.82
C GLU A 118 9.86 5.34 -1.84
N ASP A 119 10.53 6.37 -2.36
CA ASP A 119 11.25 7.35 -1.55
C ASP A 119 10.33 8.22 -0.69
N HIS A 120 9.11 8.49 -1.15
CA HIS A 120 8.14 9.37 -0.49
C HIS A 120 7.17 8.63 0.43
N PHE A 121 7.63 7.58 1.08
CA PHE A 121 6.97 6.98 2.24
C PHE A 121 7.49 7.64 3.51
N GLU A 122 7.08 8.90 3.71
CA GLU A 122 7.67 9.83 4.67
C GLU A 122 7.57 9.34 6.13
N CYS A 123 6.43 8.81 6.54
CA CYS A 123 6.23 8.30 7.89
C CYS A 123 6.96 6.96 8.09
N LEU A 124 6.97 6.10 7.06
CA LEU A 124 7.67 4.83 7.07
C LEU A 124 9.18 5.06 7.27
N TRP A 125 9.77 5.93 6.46
CA TRP A 125 11.20 6.19 6.54
C TRP A 125 11.60 7.00 7.78
N ASP A 126 10.72 7.87 8.28
CA ASP A 126 10.91 8.52 9.56
C ASP A 126 10.97 7.51 10.71
N LEU A 127 10.13 6.47 10.69
CA LEU A 127 10.22 5.37 11.65
C LEU A 127 11.56 4.63 11.51
N TYR A 128 11.84 4.13 10.32
CA TYR A 128 12.94 3.20 10.09
C TYR A 128 14.33 3.85 10.11
N ARG A 129 14.46 5.18 10.06
CA ARG A 129 15.73 5.87 10.36
C ARG A 129 16.21 5.68 11.80
N SER A 130 15.33 5.30 12.70
CA SER A 130 15.62 5.09 14.14
C SER A 130 15.63 3.61 14.55
N ILE A 131 15.29 2.70 13.66
CA ILE A 131 15.30 1.26 13.91
C ILE A 131 16.62 0.67 13.39
N PRO A 132 17.45 0.03 14.23
CA PRO A 132 18.70 -0.58 13.81
C PRO A 132 18.49 -1.69 12.78
N SER A 133 19.34 -1.73 11.76
CA SER A 133 19.43 -2.87 10.83
C SER A 133 19.89 -4.13 11.57
N LEU A 134 19.32 -5.28 11.22
CA LEU A 134 19.81 -6.58 11.69
C LEU A 134 20.96 -7.15 10.82
N GLU A 135 21.23 -6.51 9.66
CA GLU A 135 22.23 -6.96 8.69
C GLU A 135 23.53 -6.16 8.77
N ILE A 136 23.45 -4.87 9.06
CA ILE A 136 24.58 -3.94 8.99
C ILE A 136 24.75 -3.25 10.34
N GLU A 137 25.82 -3.59 11.03
CA GLU A 137 26.15 -3.00 12.33
C GLU A 137 26.30 -1.47 12.22
N GLY A 138 25.66 -0.73 13.11
CA GLY A 138 25.70 0.73 13.17
C GLY A 138 24.83 1.45 12.14
N ALA A 139 24.14 0.72 11.26
CA ALA A 139 23.20 1.27 10.29
C ALA A 139 21.75 1.17 10.80
N SER A 140 20.87 2.05 10.30
CA SER A 140 19.44 1.89 10.42
C SER A 140 18.87 1.03 9.27
N VAL A 141 17.62 0.59 9.41
CA VAL A 141 16.90 -0.10 8.32
C VAL A 141 16.77 0.84 7.10
N LEU A 142 16.59 2.14 7.32
CA LEU A 142 16.57 3.12 6.22
C LEU A 142 17.93 3.22 5.51
N ASP A 143 19.04 3.22 6.25
CA ASP A 143 20.39 3.24 5.65
C ASP A 143 20.61 2.02 4.77
N GLU A 144 20.30 0.82 5.30
CA GLU A 144 20.39 -0.44 4.55
C GLU A 144 19.57 -0.40 3.26
N PHE A 145 18.31 0.03 3.35
CA PHE A 145 17.41 0.16 2.21
C PHE A 145 17.94 1.15 1.17
N TYR A 146 18.36 2.34 1.61
CA TYR A 146 18.87 3.38 0.71
C TYR A 146 20.15 2.93 -0.01
N TRP A 147 21.10 2.32 0.71
CA TRP A 147 22.36 1.88 0.10
C TRP A 147 22.12 0.74 -0.90
N LEU A 148 21.27 -0.21 -0.55
CA LEU A 148 20.93 -1.32 -1.43
C LEU A 148 20.34 -0.83 -2.77
N ASP A 149 19.35 0.05 -2.71
CA ASP A 149 18.65 0.52 -3.91
C ASP A 149 19.46 1.56 -4.70
N LYS A 150 20.46 2.21 -4.08
CA LYS A 150 21.45 3.04 -4.76
C LYS A 150 22.47 2.22 -5.52
N ASP A 151 22.95 1.12 -4.92
CA ASP A 151 23.97 0.26 -5.51
C ASP A 151 23.42 -0.68 -6.59
N ASP A 152 22.14 -1.05 -6.47
CA ASP A 152 21.41 -1.90 -7.41
C ASP A 152 20.03 -1.31 -7.69
N PRO A 153 19.93 -0.23 -8.51
CA PRO A 153 18.68 0.43 -8.83
C PRO A 153 17.66 -0.51 -9.48
N ASN A 154 16.41 -0.41 -9.03
CA ASN A 154 15.35 -1.25 -9.53
C ASN A 154 14.88 -0.82 -10.92
N PHE A 155 14.68 -1.77 -11.82
CA PHE A 155 13.91 -1.59 -13.06
C PHE A 155 13.58 -2.94 -13.70
N SER A 156 12.49 -3.00 -14.47
CA SER A 156 12.07 -4.17 -15.23
C SER A 156 12.55 -4.07 -16.69
N LEU A 157 13.05 -5.18 -17.22
CA LEU A 157 13.35 -5.33 -18.66
C LEU A 157 12.21 -5.97 -19.43
N GLN A 158 11.24 -6.57 -18.73
CA GLN A 158 10.14 -7.30 -19.32
C GLN A 158 8.88 -7.11 -18.47
N ARG A 159 7.99 -6.20 -18.88
CA ARG A 159 6.78 -5.86 -18.11
C ARG A 159 5.61 -6.80 -18.38
N ALA A 160 5.50 -7.29 -19.62
CA ALA A 160 4.42 -8.17 -20.04
C ALA A 160 4.89 -9.17 -21.09
N THR A 161 4.32 -10.37 -21.05
CA THR A 161 4.56 -11.45 -22.02
C THR A 161 3.26 -11.85 -22.73
N ILE A 162 3.39 -12.49 -23.88
CA ILE A 162 2.34 -13.14 -24.66
C ILE A 162 2.86 -14.48 -25.19
N ASN A 163 2.00 -15.28 -25.79
CA ASN A 163 2.40 -16.47 -26.54
C ASN A 163 3.39 -17.36 -25.76
N ARG A 164 3.12 -17.59 -24.48
CA ARG A 164 3.96 -18.44 -23.63
C ARG A 164 5.38 -17.87 -23.44
N GLY A 165 5.47 -16.66 -22.94
CA GLY A 165 6.71 -16.04 -22.48
C GLY A 165 7.47 -15.22 -23.53
N GLU A 166 6.88 -14.98 -24.71
CA GLU A 166 7.39 -14.01 -25.66
C GLU A 166 7.16 -12.57 -25.18
N ASP A 167 7.96 -11.65 -25.66
CA ASP A 167 7.80 -10.23 -25.34
C ASP A 167 6.48 -9.70 -25.92
N ALA A 168 5.67 -9.08 -25.08
CA ALA A 168 4.41 -8.48 -25.53
C ALA A 168 4.60 -7.16 -26.29
N HIS A 169 5.83 -6.68 -26.45
CA HIS A 169 6.19 -5.44 -27.16
C HIS A 169 5.34 -4.25 -26.74
N THR A 170 5.14 -4.10 -25.44
CA THR A 170 4.43 -2.94 -24.91
C THR A 170 5.26 -1.66 -25.00
N ASP A 171 6.59 -1.80 -25.21
CA ASP A 171 7.59 -0.74 -25.46
C ASP A 171 7.49 0.44 -24.48
N GLY A 172 6.98 0.17 -23.30
CA GLY A 172 6.71 1.17 -22.30
C GLY A 172 5.60 2.16 -22.64
N LEU A 173 4.83 1.94 -23.71
CA LEU A 173 3.74 2.80 -24.11
C LEU A 173 2.48 2.55 -23.28
N PHE A 174 1.72 3.62 -23.00
CA PHE A 174 0.43 3.53 -22.32
C PHE A 174 -0.74 3.24 -23.26
N THR A 175 -0.59 3.53 -24.54
CA THR A 175 -1.60 3.32 -25.60
C THR A 175 -2.97 3.94 -25.30
N LEU A 176 -2.98 5.08 -24.61
CA LEU A 176 -4.22 5.80 -24.28
C LEU A 176 -4.74 6.57 -25.50
N SER A 177 -6.02 6.37 -25.82
CA SER A 177 -6.72 7.24 -26.76
C SER A 177 -6.96 8.63 -26.19
N GLU A 178 -7.32 9.60 -27.02
CA GLU A 178 -7.68 10.94 -26.53
C GLU A 178 -8.87 10.92 -25.57
N GLN A 179 -9.83 10.01 -25.80
CA GLN A 179 -10.97 9.84 -24.89
C GLN A 179 -10.51 9.31 -23.54
N ALA A 180 -9.69 8.27 -23.51
CA ALA A 180 -9.14 7.70 -22.29
C ALA A 180 -8.29 8.72 -21.50
N GLN A 181 -7.53 9.57 -22.19
CA GLN A 181 -6.80 10.67 -21.55
C GLN A 181 -7.74 11.67 -20.87
N LYS A 182 -8.85 12.03 -21.53
CA LYS A 182 -9.89 12.92 -20.93
C LYS A 182 -10.53 12.30 -19.71
N GLU A 183 -10.79 11.00 -19.72
CA GLU A 183 -11.35 10.27 -18.57
C GLU A 183 -10.39 10.27 -17.38
N ILE A 184 -9.08 10.10 -17.57
CA ILE A 184 -8.07 10.23 -16.52
C ILE A 184 -8.07 11.66 -15.94
N VAL A 185 -8.10 12.68 -16.80
CA VAL A 185 -8.15 14.08 -16.36
C VAL A 185 -9.43 14.35 -15.59
N HIS A 186 -10.57 13.82 -16.05
CA HIS A 186 -11.84 13.93 -15.33
C HIS A 186 -11.76 13.33 -13.94
N LEU A 187 -11.26 12.09 -13.80
CA LEU A 187 -11.07 11.44 -12.50
C LEU A 187 -10.13 12.26 -11.61
N PHE A 188 -9.03 12.77 -12.17
CA PHE A 188 -8.06 13.58 -11.42
C PHE A 188 -8.70 14.86 -10.85
N LEU A 189 -9.51 15.57 -11.64
CA LEU A 189 -10.12 16.85 -11.28
C LEU A 189 -11.42 16.71 -10.49
N ALA A 190 -12.14 15.58 -10.60
CA ALA A 190 -13.39 15.34 -9.88
C ALA A 190 -13.22 15.52 -8.37
N THR A 191 -14.28 15.88 -7.65
CA THR A 191 -14.25 15.91 -6.20
C THR A 191 -14.29 14.48 -5.62
N ARG A 192 -14.04 14.31 -4.33
CA ARG A 192 -14.18 12.99 -3.68
C ARG A 192 -15.64 12.56 -3.67
N GLU A 193 -16.52 13.48 -3.34
CA GLU A 193 -17.98 13.28 -3.26
C GLU A 193 -18.56 12.83 -4.61
N GLU A 194 -18.03 13.34 -5.73
CA GLU A 194 -18.44 12.90 -7.07
C GLU A 194 -18.05 11.46 -7.37
N MET A 195 -17.02 10.92 -6.70
CA MET A 195 -16.51 9.56 -6.91
C MET A 195 -16.99 8.56 -5.85
N GLU A 196 -17.70 9.02 -4.81
CA GLU A 196 -18.29 8.14 -3.80
C GLU A 196 -19.24 7.12 -4.42
N ASN A 197 -19.11 5.87 -3.98
CA ASN A 197 -19.89 4.71 -4.43
C ASN A 197 -19.82 4.41 -5.94
N LYS A 198 -18.98 5.12 -6.72
CA LYS A 198 -18.81 4.82 -8.14
C LYS A 198 -17.79 3.71 -8.37
N LEU A 199 -18.05 2.93 -9.41
CA LEU A 199 -17.14 1.91 -9.93
C LEU A 199 -16.20 2.50 -10.97
N ILE A 200 -15.03 1.89 -11.14
CA ILE A 200 -14.06 2.28 -12.18
C ILE A 200 -14.67 2.20 -13.57
N ASN A 201 -15.44 1.13 -13.88
CA ASN A 201 -16.09 0.95 -15.17
C ASN A 201 -17.30 1.88 -15.42
N GLU A 202 -17.74 2.65 -14.42
CA GLU A 202 -18.71 3.73 -14.60
C GLU A 202 -18.03 5.06 -14.97
N VAL A 203 -16.74 5.20 -14.71
CA VAL A 203 -15.96 6.40 -14.99
C VAL A 203 -15.15 6.24 -16.28
N PHE A 204 -14.67 5.04 -16.58
CA PHE A 204 -13.81 4.75 -17.71
C PHE A 204 -14.49 3.88 -18.77
N GLY A 205 -14.31 4.26 -20.03
CA GLY A 205 -14.79 3.51 -21.17
C GLY A 205 -13.89 2.36 -21.60
N LYS A 206 -14.34 1.58 -22.58
CA LYS A 206 -13.61 0.41 -23.10
C LYS A 206 -12.21 0.74 -23.63
N GLU A 207 -12.01 1.93 -24.19
CA GLU A 207 -10.72 2.34 -24.73
C GLU A 207 -9.66 2.46 -23.62
N PHE A 208 -10.04 3.00 -22.46
CA PHE A 208 -9.18 3.03 -21.28
C PHE A 208 -8.91 1.61 -20.76
N LEU A 209 -9.96 0.81 -20.56
CA LEU A 209 -9.87 -0.54 -19.99
C LEU A 209 -9.09 -1.54 -20.87
N SER A 210 -8.90 -1.23 -22.18
CA SER A 210 -8.05 -2.01 -23.08
C SER A 210 -6.63 -1.48 -23.26
N SER A 211 -6.28 -0.35 -22.62
CA SER A 211 -4.97 0.28 -22.75
C SER A 211 -3.88 -0.45 -21.97
N ASN A 212 -2.62 -0.24 -22.36
CA ASN A 212 -1.48 -0.71 -21.55
C ASN A 212 -1.39 0.04 -20.21
N PHE A 213 -1.87 1.29 -20.15
CA PHE A 213 -1.95 2.00 -18.87
C PHE A 213 -2.78 1.20 -17.85
N TRP A 214 -3.99 0.76 -18.24
CA TRP A 214 -4.83 -0.06 -17.39
C TRP A 214 -4.20 -1.40 -17.06
N LEU A 215 -3.55 -2.07 -18.02
CA LEU A 215 -2.81 -3.29 -17.77
C LEU A 215 -1.75 -3.11 -16.68
N TYR A 216 -0.94 -2.04 -16.79
CA TYR A 216 0.10 -1.75 -15.81
C TYR A 216 -0.49 -1.39 -14.44
N TRP A 217 -1.52 -0.56 -14.45
CA TRP A 217 -2.18 -0.09 -13.23
C TRP A 217 -2.85 -1.23 -12.47
N ARG A 218 -3.70 -1.99 -13.16
CA ARG A 218 -4.45 -3.08 -12.52
C ARG A 218 -3.55 -4.20 -11.99
N THR A 219 -2.46 -4.53 -12.67
CA THR A 219 -1.54 -5.58 -12.23
C THR A 219 -0.58 -5.12 -11.14
N MET A 220 -0.23 -3.82 -11.09
CA MET A 220 0.60 -3.25 -10.03
C MET A 220 -0.16 -3.11 -8.71
N PHE A 221 -1.40 -2.63 -8.75
CA PHE A 221 -2.19 -2.32 -7.57
C PHE A 221 -3.31 -3.34 -7.28
N ALA A 222 -3.46 -4.37 -8.07
CA ALA A 222 -4.56 -5.36 -8.00
C ALA A 222 -5.97 -4.73 -8.16
N PHE A 223 -6.11 -3.70 -9.01
CA PHE A 223 -7.42 -3.12 -9.31
C PHE A 223 -8.20 -3.97 -10.31
N GLU A 224 -9.50 -4.06 -10.07
CA GLU A 224 -10.48 -4.56 -11.02
C GLU A 224 -11.49 -3.47 -11.42
N GLU A 225 -12.19 -3.70 -12.52
CA GLU A 225 -13.09 -2.69 -13.11
C GLU A 225 -14.28 -2.31 -12.23
N TRP A 226 -14.68 -3.20 -11.33
CA TRP A 226 -15.76 -3.02 -10.37
C TRP A 226 -15.30 -2.40 -9.04
N HIS A 227 -14.01 -2.17 -8.86
CA HIS A 227 -13.49 -1.50 -7.66
C HIS A 227 -13.86 -0.01 -7.63
N SER A 228 -13.63 0.60 -6.49
CA SER A 228 -13.94 2.00 -6.20
C SER A 228 -13.18 2.98 -7.10
N ALA A 229 -13.91 3.83 -7.81
CA ALA A 229 -13.33 4.96 -8.55
C ALA A 229 -12.72 6.00 -7.59
N LEU A 230 -13.27 6.15 -6.38
CA LEU A 230 -12.69 7.01 -5.34
C LEU A 230 -11.29 6.54 -4.94
N GLU A 231 -11.12 5.24 -4.68
CA GLU A 231 -9.79 4.71 -4.34
C GLU A 231 -8.81 4.86 -5.50
N MET A 232 -9.24 4.60 -6.73
CA MET A 232 -8.39 4.83 -7.91
C MET A 232 -7.97 6.30 -8.05
N LYS A 233 -8.88 7.25 -7.75
CA LYS A 233 -8.55 8.68 -7.72
C LYS A 233 -7.49 8.99 -6.67
N LEU A 234 -7.62 8.46 -5.46
CA LEU A 234 -6.65 8.67 -4.38
C LEU A 234 -5.26 8.13 -4.76
N TYR A 235 -5.22 6.94 -5.38
CA TYR A 235 -3.98 6.36 -5.91
C TYR A 235 -3.37 7.21 -7.03
N LEU A 236 -4.19 7.70 -7.96
CA LEU A 236 -3.71 8.57 -9.04
C LEU A 236 -3.10 9.85 -8.48
N HIS A 237 -3.74 10.46 -7.48
CA HIS A 237 -3.19 11.63 -6.79
C HIS A 237 -1.90 11.32 -6.04
N ARG A 238 -1.87 10.20 -5.30
CA ARG A 238 -0.71 9.80 -4.50
C ARG A 238 0.50 9.46 -5.33
N PHE A 239 0.31 8.82 -6.50
CA PHE A 239 1.39 8.28 -7.32
C PHE A 239 1.56 8.97 -8.68
N ILE A 240 1.04 10.19 -8.87
CA ILE A 240 1.21 10.90 -10.15
C ILE A 240 2.68 11.11 -10.52
N HIS A 241 3.56 11.31 -9.55
CA HIS A 241 5.01 11.43 -9.76
C HIS A 241 5.67 10.13 -10.20
N GLN A 242 5.03 8.98 -9.97
CA GLN A 242 5.52 7.65 -10.33
C GLN A 242 5.07 7.20 -11.74
N ILE A 243 4.15 7.92 -12.38
CA ILE A 243 3.56 7.50 -13.67
C ILE A 243 4.65 7.29 -14.73
N ARG A 244 5.72 8.09 -14.72
CA ARG A 244 6.81 7.93 -15.68
C ARG A 244 7.50 6.57 -15.58
N GLY A 245 7.71 6.06 -14.37
CA GLY A 245 8.36 4.78 -14.11
C GLY A 245 7.41 3.58 -14.03
N MET A 246 6.11 3.75 -14.22
CA MET A 246 5.14 2.65 -14.13
C MET A 246 5.37 1.53 -15.17
N PRO A 247 5.79 1.81 -16.42
CA PRO A 247 6.04 0.76 -17.41
C PRO A 247 7.25 -0.12 -17.10
N ASP A 248 8.27 0.40 -16.41
CA ASP A 248 9.52 -0.29 -16.16
C ASP A 248 9.86 -0.44 -14.67
N PHE A 249 8.97 0.01 -13.76
CA PHE A 249 9.17 -0.01 -12.30
C PHE A 249 10.44 0.69 -11.80
N SER A 250 11.05 1.58 -12.60
CA SER A 250 12.28 2.28 -12.22
C SER A 250 12.15 3.18 -11.00
N THR A 251 10.93 3.50 -10.60
CA THR A 251 10.63 4.34 -9.44
C THR A 251 10.29 3.55 -8.18
N LEU A 252 10.11 2.22 -8.30
CA LEU A 252 9.85 1.35 -7.17
C LEU A 252 11.13 0.82 -6.55
N LYS A 253 11.06 0.47 -5.29
CA LYS A 253 12.16 -0.06 -4.49
C LYS A 253 11.71 -1.24 -3.63
N PHE A 254 12.67 -2.07 -3.26
CA PHE A 254 12.45 -3.29 -2.51
C PHE A 254 13.48 -3.47 -1.43
N THR A 255 13.07 -4.08 -0.32
CA THR A 255 13.96 -4.51 0.76
C THR A 255 14.90 -5.64 0.33
N ARG A 256 15.95 -5.89 1.12
CA ARG A 256 16.91 -6.97 0.87
C ARG A 256 16.25 -8.35 0.87
N TYR A 257 15.49 -8.63 1.91
CA TYR A 257 14.68 -9.84 2.07
C TYR A 257 13.20 -9.50 1.98
N ASN A 258 12.33 -10.46 2.22
CA ASN A 258 10.91 -10.20 2.43
C ASN A 258 10.70 -9.20 3.57
N GLN A 259 9.50 -8.60 3.64
CA GLN A 259 9.28 -7.50 4.57
C GLN A 259 9.11 -7.92 6.02
N TYR A 260 8.79 -9.17 6.27
CA TYR A 260 8.82 -9.68 7.63
C TYR A 260 10.24 -9.60 8.19
N GLU A 261 11.22 -10.13 7.45
CA GLU A 261 12.61 -10.15 7.88
C GLU A 261 13.29 -8.78 7.83
N SER A 262 12.91 -7.92 6.87
CA SER A 262 13.55 -6.61 6.67
C SER A 262 12.91 -5.47 7.45
N LEU A 263 11.62 -5.54 7.78
CA LEU A 263 10.90 -4.47 8.47
C LEU A 263 10.34 -4.91 9.82
N VAL A 264 9.63 -6.05 9.87
CA VAL A 264 8.95 -6.48 11.10
C VAL A 264 9.95 -6.93 12.16
N LEU A 265 10.86 -7.84 11.83
CA LEU A 265 11.81 -8.38 12.80
C LEU A 265 12.69 -7.31 13.46
N PRO A 266 13.32 -6.35 12.73
CA PRO A 266 14.10 -5.31 13.38
C PRO A 266 13.25 -4.41 14.28
N LEU A 267 12.01 -4.10 13.88
CA LEU A 267 11.11 -3.29 14.69
C LEU A 267 10.66 -4.02 15.96
N VAL A 268 10.32 -5.31 15.86
CA VAL A 268 9.98 -6.14 17.03
C VAL A 268 11.17 -6.28 17.98
N ALA A 269 12.37 -6.53 17.47
CA ALA A 269 13.59 -6.60 18.26
C ALA A 269 13.80 -5.28 19.04
N TRP A 270 13.69 -4.14 18.36
CA TRP A 270 13.81 -2.83 18.97
C TRP A 270 12.76 -2.58 20.08
N LEU A 271 11.50 -2.98 19.84
CA LEU A 271 10.42 -2.84 20.83
C LEU A 271 10.65 -3.71 22.07
N LEU A 272 11.12 -4.95 21.89
CA LEU A 272 11.47 -5.87 22.98
C LEU A 272 12.63 -5.32 23.82
N ASP A 273 13.66 -4.77 23.16
CA ASP A 273 14.81 -4.14 23.85
C ASP A 273 14.39 -2.92 24.69
N HIS A 274 13.29 -2.25 24.30
CA HIS A 274 12.69 -1.16 25.06
C HIS A 274 11.66 -1.62 26.11
N GLY A 275 11.43 -2.93 26.24
CA GLY A 275 10.59 -3.53 27.27
C GLY A 275 9.09 -3.56 26.92
N VAL A 276 8.69 -3.44 25.65
CA VAL A 276 7.28 -3.59 25.24
C VAL A 276 6.79 -5.02 25.52
N VAL A 277 5.56 -5.14 26.03
CA VAL A 277 4.98 -6.41 26.43
C VAL A 277 4.05 -6.93 25.35
N PHE A 278 4.35 -8.10 24.79
CA PHE A 278 3.52 -8.80 23.83
C PHE A 278 2.69 -9.88 24.52
N HIS A 279 1.40 -9.90 24.24
CA HIS A 279 0.43 -10.88 24.72
C HIS A 279 -0.09 -11.69 23.53
N TYR A 280 0.67 -12.71 23.13
CA TYR A 280 0.27 -13.62 22.04
C TYR A 280 -0.88 -14.54 22.44
N GLY A 281 -1.55 -15.15 21.48
CA GLY A 281 -2.72 -16.00 21.67
C GLY A 281 -3.91 -15.27 22.32
N THR A 282 -3.94 -13.93 22.24
CA THR A 282 -4.92 -13.10 22.93
C THR A 282 -5.79 -12.35 21.93
N GLU A 283 -6.98 -12.86 21.68
CA GLU A 283 -7.99 -12.24 20.82
C GLU A 283 -8.75 -11.17 21.60
N VAL A 284 -8.75 -9.93 21.11
CA VAL A 284 -9.66 -8.90 21.62
C VAL A 284 -11.04 -9.11 21.01
N THR A 285 -12.02 -9.31 21.86
CA THR A 285 -13.39 -9.64 21.42
C THR A 285 -14.34 -8.45 21.41
N ASP A 286 -14.10 -7.42 22.23
CA ASP A 286 -14.89 -6.19 22.28
C ASP A 286 -14.13 -5.07 23.00
N VAL A 287 -14.60 -3.82 22.83
CA VAL A 287 -14.15 -2.65 23.60
C VAL A 287 -15.38 -1.86 24.03
N ASP A 288 -15.51 -1.59 25.33
CA ASP A 288 -16.58 -0.77 25.87
C ASP A 288 -16.21 0.71 25.85
N PHE A 289 -17.23 1.54 25.62
CA PHE A 289 -17.08 2.99 25.57
C PHE A 289 -18.12 3.68 26.45
N ASN A 290 -17.70 4.78 27.07
CA ASN A 290 -18.61 5.78 27.61
C ASN A 290 -18.74 6.90 26.58
N ILE A 291 -19.93 7.02 26.00
CA ILE A 291 -20.25 7.96 24.92
C ILE A 291 -21.21 9.02 25.45
N ALA A 292 -20.74 10.27 25.43
CA ALA A 292 -21.52 11.45 25.80
C ALA A 292 -21.32 12.54 24.73
N PRO A 293 -22.20 13.55 24.64
CA PRO A 293 -22.01 14.64 23.69
C PRO A 293 -20.63 15.29 23.78
N GLY A 294 -19.88 15.28 22.69
CA GLY A 294 -18.53 15.85 22.61
C GLY A 294 -17.42 15.07 23.35
N ARG A 295 -17.73 13.88 23.89
CA ARG A 295 -16.74 13.06 24.60
C ARG A 295 -17.01 11.57 24.41
N LYS A 296 -16.02 10.85 23.92
CA LYS A 296 -16.01 9.40 23.78
C LYS A 296 -14.77 8.84 24.48
N GLN A 297 -14.95 7.84 25.31
CA GLN A 297 -13.87 7.25 26.09
C GLN A 297 -13.97 5.73 26.08
N ALA A 298 -12.92 5.03 25.71
CA ALA A 298 -12.80 3.59 25.93
C ALA A 298 -12.66 3.31 27.43
N THR A 299 -13.44 2.35 27.93
CA THR A 299 -13.54 2.05 29.38
C THR A 299 -13.11 0.65 29.73
N ARG A 300 -13.19 -0.30 28.81
CA ARG A 300 -12.78 -1.68 29.04
C ARG A 300 -12.44 -2.37 27.71
N ILE A 301 -11.37 -3.16 27.70
CA ILE A 301 -11.03 -4.12 26.63
C ILE A 301 -11.46 -5.50 27.10
N HIS A 302 -12.22 -6.22 26.29
CA HIS A 302 -12.55 -7.63 26.49
C HIS A 302 -11.64 -8.49 25.62
N TRP A 303 -11.11 -9.56 26.18
CA TRP A 303 -10.25 -10.48 25.45
C TRP A 303 -10.54 -11.93 25.77
N ARG A 304 -10.14 -12.80 24.87
CA ARG A 304 -10.17 -14.26 25.02
C ARG A 304 -8.77 -14.83 24.74
N ARG A 305 -8.34 -15.76 25.60
CA ARG A 305 -7.14 -16.57 25.39
C ARG A 305 -7.51 -18.03 25.64
N ASP A 306 -7.49 -18.86 24.62
CA ASP A 306 -8.04 -20.22 24.66
C ASP A 306 -9.49 -20.22 25.19
N ALA A 307 -9.77 -20.98 26.26
CA ALA A 307 -11.06 -21.04 26.92
C ALA A 307 -11.26 -19.93 28.00
N VAL A 308 -10.25 -19.12 28.27
CA VAL A 308 -10.31 -18.08 29.31
C VAL A 308 -10.76 -16.76 28.71
N GLN A 309 -11.80 -16.18 29.29
CA GLN A 309 -12.22 -14.80 28.97
C GLN A 309 -11.75 -13.86 30.07
N GLY A 310 -11.33 -12.67 29.70
CA GLY A 310 -10.88 -11.65 30.62
C GLY A 310 -11.12 -10.24 30.09
N GLY A 311 -10.59 -9.27 30.79
CA GLY A 311 -10.70 -7.87 30.38
C GLY A 311 -9.69 -6.99 31.12
N VAL A 312 -9.49 -5.80 30.55
CA VAL A 312 -8.67 -4.74 31.13
C VAL A 312 -9.58 -3.53 31.36
N ASP A 313 -9.78 -3.14 32.60
CA ASP A 313 -10.48 -1.89 32.93
C ASP A 313 -9.55 -0.71 32.65
N LEU A 314 -10.04 0.27 31.91
CA LEU A 314 -9.27 1.41 31.44
C LEU A 314 -9.55 2.65 32.31
N GLY A 315 -8.50 3.22 32.84
CA GLY A 315 -8.54 4.48 33.60
C GLY A 315 -8.33 5.69 32.67
N PRO A 316 -8.25 6.89 33.28
CA PRO A 316 -8.08 8.13 32.51
C PRO A 316 -6.69 8.27 31.85
N ASP A 317 -5.72 7.51 32.29
CA ASP A 317 -4.34 7.52 31.78
C ASP A 317 -4.06 6.36 30.83
N ASP A 318 -5.04 5.48 30.57
CA ASP A 318 -4.90 4.40 29.61
C ASP A 318 -5.26 4.85 28.20
N LEU A 319 -4.42 4.50 27.23
CA LEU A 319 -4.63 4.74 25.81
C LEU A 319 -4.92 3.42 25.08
N VAL A 320 -5.82 3.44 24.11
CA VAL A 320 -6.15 2.27 23.29
C VAL A 320 -6.00 2.59 21.81
N PHE A 321 -5.23 1.78 21.11
CA PHE A 321 -5.03 1.86 19.67
C PHE A 321 -5.57 0.58 19.03
N MET A 322 -6.60 0.71 18.20
CA MET A 322 -7.33 -0.42 17.66
C MET A 322 -7.06 -0.57 16.16
N THR A 323 -6.43 -1.67 15.79
CA THR A 323 -6.45 -2.11 14.39
C THR A 323 -7.81 -2.77 14.14
N ILE A 324 -8.57 -2.23 13.18
CA ILE A 324 -9.91 -2.69 12.81
C ILE A 324 -9.90 -3.28 11.41
N GLY A 325 -10.61 -4.39 11.22
CA GLY A 325 -10.58 -5.14 9.98
C GLY A 325 -9.18 -5.74 9.68
N SER A 326 -9.12 -6.74 8.85
CA SER A 326 -7.85 -7.33 8.44
C SER A 326 -7.95 -7.88 7.02
N LEU A 327 -7.00 -7.50 6.16
CA LEU A 327 -6.93 -7.99 4.78
C LEU A 327 -6.57 -9.47 4.68
N VAL A 328 -5.90 -9.97 5.70
CA VAL A 328 -5.39 -11.36 5.75
C VAL A 328 -6.16 -12.23 6.74
N GLU A 329 -7.27 -11.74 7.26
CA GLU A 329 -8.17 -12.52 8.09
C GLU A 329 -8.66 -13.76 7.33
N ASN A 330 -8.74 -14.88 8.01
CA ASN A 330 -9.16 -16.15 7.43
C ASN A 330 -8.35 -16.62 6.22
N SER A 331 -7.11 -16.10 6.02
CA SER A 331 -6.23 -16.66 4.99
C SER A 331 -5.96 -18.13 5.26
N ASP A 332 -6.01 -18.94 4.22
CA ASP A 332 -5.69 -20.36 4.27
C ASP A 332 -4.54 -20.68 3.31
N ASN A 333 -3.66 -21.55 3.76
CA ASN A 333 -2.55 -22.05 2.96
C ASN A 333 -2.87 -23.46 2.51
N GLY A 334 -2.91 -23.67 1.19
CA GLY A 334 -2.81 -25.00 0.64
C GLY A 334 -1.38 -25.54 0.74
N ASP A 335 -1.09 -26.52 -0.05
CA ASP A 335 0.26 -27.06 -0.25
C ASP A 335 0.46 -27.47 -1.72
N HIS A 336 1.59 -28.10 -2.01
CA HIS A 336 1.92 -28.50 -3.38
C HIS A 336 0.87 -29.43 -4.02
N HIS A 337 0.15 -30.21 -3.23
CA HIS A 337 -0.81 -31.23 -3.69
C HIS A 337 -2.27 -30.90 -3.35
N THR A 338 -2.50 -29.90 -2.51
CA THR A 338 -3.84 -29.50 -2.08
C THR A 338 -4.09 -28.02 -2.31
N PRO A 339 -5.27 -27.62 -2.84
CA PRO A 339 -5.63 -26.22 -2.97
C PRO A 339 -5.80 -25.55 -1.59
N ALA A 340 -5.68 -24.24 -1.58
CA ALA A 340 -6.06 -23.42 -0.42
C ALA A 340 -7.59 -23.32 -0.35
N ASN A 341 -8.16 -23.33 0.85
CA ASN A 341 -9.61 -23.26 1.02
C ASN A 341 -10.08 -21.81 1.22
N LEU A 342 -11.22 -21.48 0.62
CA LEU A 342 -11.90 -20.23 0.93
C LEU A 342 -12.59 -20.34 2.31
N ASN A 343 -11.96 -19.76 3.34
CA ASN A 343 -12.51 -19.76 4.68
C ASN A 343 -13.48 -18.58 4.87
N VAL A 344 -14.78 -18.91 4.97
CA VAL A 344 -15.88 -17.97 5.22
C VAL A 344 -16.42 -18.06 6.66
N GLY A 345 -15.68 -18.73 7.55
CA GLY A 345 -16.03 -18.84 8.97
C GLY A 345 -15.94 -17.53 9.74
N PRO A 346 -16.06 -17.59 11.08
CA PRO A 346 -15.92 -16.40 11.93
C PRO A 346 -14.64 -15.63 11.63
N ALA A 347 -14.73 -14.31 11.59
CA ALA A 347 -13.65 -13.41 11.22
C ALA A 347 -13.41 -12.40 12.36
N PRO A 348 -12.64 -12.77 13.40
CA PRO A 348 -12.50 -12.00 14.64
C PRO A 348 -12.21 -10.52 14.46
N ALA A 349 -11.31 -10.14 13.55
CA ALA A 349 -10.98 -8.73 13.31
C ALA A 349 -12.14 -7.93 12.71
N TRP A 350 -12.93 -8.54 11.83
CA TRP A 350 -14.14 -7.93 11.25
C TRP A 350 -15.29 -7.93 12.26
N ASP A 351 -15.44 -8.99 13.05
CA ASP A 351 -16.47 -9.10 14.08
C ASP A 351 -16.22 -8.11 15.22
N LEU A 352 -14.97 -7.88 15.60
CA LEU A 352 -14.59 -6.83 16.54
C LEU A 352 -15.03 -5.44 16.02
N TRP A 353 -14.72 -5.12 14.76
CA TRP A 353 -15.12 -3.83 14.20
C TRP A 353 -16.64 -3.68 14.12
N ARG A 354 -17.40 -4.73 13.75
CA ARG A 354 -18.88 -4.71 13.77
C ARG A 354 -19.42 -4.39 15.16
N ARG A 355 -18.86 -5.02 16.22
CA ARG A 355 -19.28 -4.74 17.61
C ARG A 355 -18.98 -3.31 18.03
N ILE A 356 -17.82 -2.81 17.68
CA ILE A 356 -17.41 -1.42 17.97
C ILE A 356 -18.28 -0.44 17.19
N ALA A 357 -18.48 -0.64 15.90
CA ALA A 357 -19.28 0.23 15.03
C ALA A 357 -20.75 0.31 15.45
N ALA A 358 -21.30 -0.76 16.03
CA ALA A 358 -22.67 -0.75 16.57
C ALA A 358 -22.86 0.21 17.75
N LYS A 359 -21.79 0.72 18.36
CA LYS A 359 -21.86 1.58 19.55
C LYS A 359 -21.93 3.08 19.21
N ASP A 360 -21.38 3.50 18.06
CA ASP A 360 -21.41 4.89 17.61
C ASP A 360 -21.23 4.97 16.07
N PRO A 361 -22.04 5.75 15.35
CA PRO A 361 -21.91 5.90 13.90
C PRO A 361 -20.55 6.43 13.43
N ALA A 362 -19.81 7.18 14.28
CA ALA A 362 -18.49 7.67 13.97
C ALA A 362 -17.40 6.56 13.96
N PHE A 363 -17.76 5.33 14.30
CA PHE A 363 -16.85 4.19 14.31
C PHE A 363 -16.91 3.39 12.99
N GLY A 364 -17.54 3.95 11.96
CA GLY A 364 -17.53 3.45 10.58
C GLY A 364 -18.55 2.35 10.28
N HIS A 365 -18.50 1.81 9.06
CA HIS A 365 -19.44 0.83 8.54
C HIS A 365 -18.67 -0.40 7.98
N PRO A 366 -18.25 -1.34 8.85
CA PRO A 366 -17.41 -2.48 8.46
C PRO A 366 -18.01 -3.36 7.36
N ASP A 367 -19.33 -3.46 7.27
CA ASP A 367 -20.01 -4.32 6.29
C ASP A 367 -19.86 -3.83 4.84
N VAL A 368 -19.54 -2.56 4.63
CA VAL A 368 -19.13 -2.02 3.31
C VAL A 368 -17.91 -2.76 2.78
N PHE A 369 -17.03 -3.18 3.66
CA PHE A 369 -15.75 -3.81 3.29
C PHE A 369 -15.76 -5.32 3.53
N GLY A 370 -16.23 -5.77 4.69
CA GLY A 370 -16.07 -7.13 5.20
C GLY A 370 -17.22 -8.10 4.87
N SER A 371 -18.21 -7.70 4.04
CA SER A 371 -19.38 -8.56 3.74
C SER A 371 -19.39 -9.14 2.31
N HIS A 372 -18.38 -8.84 1.51
CA HIS A 372 -18.38 -9.13 0.08
C HIS A 372 -17.30 -10.14 -0.33
N ILE A 373 -17.10 -11.20 0.45
CA ILE A 373 -16.05 -12.22 0.23
C ILE A 373 -15.99 -12.74 -1.22
N PRO A 374 -17.10 -13.01 -1.94
CA PRO A 374 -17.02 -13.44 -3.34
C PRO A 374 -16.28 -12.46 -4.25
N GLN A 375 -16.38 -11.15 -3.97
CA GLN A 375 -15.70 -10.10 -4.72
C GLN A 375 -14.31 -9.80 -4.17
N THR A 376 -14.12 -9.84 -2.83
CA THR A 376 -12.88 -9.39 -2.18
C THR A 376 -11.83 -10.48 -2.01
N LYS A 377 -12.19 -11.73 -2.27
CA LYS A 377 -11.24 -12.85 -2.24
C LYS A 377 -10.20 -12.72 -3.35
N TRP A 378 -9.02 -13.18 -3.05
CA TRP A 378 -7.91 -13.21 -3.98
C TRP A 378 -6.95 -14.34 -3.65
N GLU A 379 -6.21 -14.81 -4.64
CA GLU A 379 -5.26 -15.89 -4.44
C GLU A 379 -3.90 -15.56 -5.02
N SER A 380 -2.89 -15.94 -4.28
CA SER A 380 -1.50 -15.94 -4.72
C SER A 380 -0.84 -17.25 -4.38
N ALA A 381 0.34 -17.49 -4.93
CA ALA A 381 1.13 -18.66 -4.60
C ALA A 381 2.61 -18.30 -4.51
N THR A 382 3.33 -19.01 -3.65
CA THR A 382 4.79 -18.93 -3.57
C THR A 382 5.40 -20.19 -4.16
N VAL A 383 6.14 -20.03 -5.25
CA VAL A 383 6.86 -21.10 -5.92
C VAL A 383 8.31 -21.08 -5.47
N THR A 384 8.79 -22.18 -4.89
CA THR A 384 10.22 -22.38 -4.57
C THR A 384 10.79 -23.38 -5.58
N THR A 385 11.75 -22.96 -6.40
CA THR A 385 12.34 -23.81 -7.42
C THR A 385 13.33 -24.81 -6.83
N LEU A 386 13.27 -26.06 -7.29
CA LEU A 386 14.18 -27.14 -6.91
C LEU A 386 15.03 -27.64 -8.08
N ASP A 387 14.52 -27.51 -9.32
CA ASP A 387 15.20 -27.93 -10.54
C ASP A 387 15.87 -26.75 -11.24
N GLU A 388 17.10 -26.90 -11.65
CA GLU A 388 17.92 -25.87 -12.30
C GLU A 388 17.42 -25.45 -13.70
N ARG A 389 16.48 -26.19 -14.30
CA ARG A 389 15.84 -25.85 -15.57
C ARG A 389 14.91 -24.65 -15.41
N ILE A 390 14.18 -24.53 -14.30
CA ILE A 390 13.19 -23.46 -14.08
C ILE A 390 13.85 -22.08 -14.05
N PRO A 391 14.94 -21.82 -13.28
CA PRO A 391 15.66 -20.55 -13.32
C PRO A 391 16.14 -20.09 -14.70
N LYS A 392 16.38 -21.02 -15.65
CA LYS A 392 16.74 -20.67 -17.04
C LYS A 392 15.60 -20.00 -17.79
N TYR A 393 14.35 -20.43 -17.56
CA TYR A 393 13.17 -19.77 -18.11
C TYR A 393 12.94 -18.39 -17.47
N ILE A 394 13.14 -18.28 -16.16
CA ILE A 394 13.12 -16.99 -15.46
C ILE A 394 14.14 -16.04 -16.11
N GLN A 395 15.40 -16.48 -16.26
CA GLN A 395 16.48 -15.71 -16.89
C GLN A 395 16.15 -15.29 -18.33
N LYS A 396 15.56 -16.19 -19.11
CA LYS A 396 15.15 -15.91 -20.51
C LYS A 396 14.17 -14.74 -20.59
N ILE A 397 13.19 -14.68 -19.68
CA ILE A 397 12.17 -13.62 -19.65
C ILE A 397 12.72 -12.38 -18.96
N ALA A 398 13.27 -12.49 -17.75
CA ALA A 398 13.78 -11.37 -16.99
C ALA A 398 15.05 -10.75 -17.60
N LYS A 399 15.73 -11.47 -18.52
CA LYS A 399 17.00 -11.07 -19.15
C LYS A 399 18.13 -10.82 -18.13
N ARG A 400 18.02 -11.40 -16.93
CA ARG A 400 18.95 -11.29 -15.81
C ARG A 400 19.12 -12.63 -15.11
N ASP A 401 20.32 -12.86 -14.57
CA ASP A 401 20.60 -14.05 -13.77
C ASP A 401 19.88 -13.97 -12.41
N PRO A 402 18.93 -14.88 -12.12
CA PRO A 402 18.21 -14.86 -10.86
C PRO A 402 19.07 -15.19 -9.63
N PHE A 403 20.26 -15.75 -9.83
CA PHE A 403 21.22 -16.04 -8.74
C PHE A 403 22.25 -14.92 -8.50
N SER A 404 22.17 -13.81 -9.22
CA SER A 404 23.13 -12.71 -9.12
C SER A 404 23.12 -11.95 -7.79
N GLY A 405 22.11 -12.14 -6.94
CA GLY A 405 21.89 -11.35 -5.74
C GLY A 405 21.35 -9.93 -6.02
N LYS A 406 21.13 -9.60 -7.28
CA LYS A 406 20.64 -8.29 -7.75
C LYS A 406 19.19 -8.37 -8.19
N VAL A 407 18.65 -7.22 -8.62
CA VAL A 407 17.32 -7.11 -9.22
C VAL A 407 17.14 -8.14 -10.33
N VAL A 408 16.07 -8.92 -10.27
CA VAL A 408 15.72 -9.95 -11.27
C VAL A 408 14.64 -9.45 -12.21
N THR A 409 13.37 -9.49 -11.81
CA THR A 409 12.26 -8.98 -12.65
C THR A 409 12.09 -7.47 -12.52
N GLY A 410 12.51 -6.88 -11.41
CA GLY A 410 12.33 -5.46 -11.12
C GLY A 410 10.89 -5.08 -10.77
N GLY A 411 10.03 -6.05 -10.58
CA GLY A 411 8.61 -5.93 -10.33
C GLY A 411 7.86 -7.04 -11.06
N ILE A 412 6.58 -6.81 -11.33
CA ILE A 412 5.65 -7.81 -11.84
C ILE A 412 5.82 -8.00 -13.35
N VAL A 413 5.91 -9.26 -13.79
CA VAL A 413 5.78 -9.68 -15.18
C VAL A 413 4.40 -10.31 -15.36
N THR A 414 3.61 -9.80 -16.31
CA THR A 414 2.24 -10.25 -16.56
C THR A 414 2.14 -11.01 -17.89
N ALA A 415 1.60 -12.22 -17.86
CA ALA A 415 1.16 -12.92 -19.06
C ALA A 415 -0.15 -12.28 -19.55
N LYS A 416 -0.06 -11.37 -20.52
CA LYS A 416 -1.18 -10.52 -20.97
C LYS A 416 -2.32 -11.32 -21.60
N ASP A 417 -2.01 -12.45 -22.20
CA ASP A 417 -2.94 -13.37 -22.84
C ASP A 417 -3.39 -14.53 -21.93
N SER A 418 -2.97 -14.54 -20.67
CA SER A 418 -3.44 -15.52 -19.69
C SER A 418 -4.90 -15.27 -19.30
N SER A 419 -5.71 -16.33 -19.31
CA SER A 419 -7.10 -16.30 -18.83
C SER A 419 -7.20 -15.90 -17.36
N TRP A 420 -6.17 -16.19 -16.56
CA TRP A 420 -6.05 -15.75 -15.16
C TRP A 420 -5.53 -14.32 -15.03
N LEU A 421 -5.04 -13.70 -16.10
CA LEU A 421 -4.17 -12.53 -16.05
C LEU A 421 -3.01 -12.78 -15.10
N LEU A 422 -2.39 -13.97 -15.25
CA LEU A 422 -1.34 -14.47 -14.38
C LEU A 422 -0.15 -13.52 -14.37
N SER A 423 0.28 -13.17 -13.19
CA SER A 423 1.42 -12.28 -12.97
C SER A 423 2.38 -12.91 -11.96
N TRP A 424 3.67 -12.60 -12.09
CA TRP A 424 4.69 -13.15 -11.22
C TRP A 424 5.85 -12.17 -11.03
N THR A 425 6.58 -12.33 -9.92
CA THR A 425 7.77 -11.54 -9.63
C THR A 425 8.84 -12.36 -8.95
N VAL A 426 10.08 -12.06 -9.27
CA VAL A 426 11.27 -12.55 -8.58
C VAL A 426 12.03 -11.34 -8.07
N ASN A 427 12.02 -11.15 -6.76
CA ASN A 427 12.81 -10.13 -6.09
C ASN A 427 14.28 -10.53 -6.03
N ARG A 428 15.16 -9.71 -5.42
CA ARG A 428 16.54 -10.09 -5.14
C ARG A 428 16.60 -11.42 -4.38
N GLN A 429 17.51 -12.30 -4.75
CA GLN A 429 17.67 -13.60 -4.12
C GLN A 429 19.00 -13.63 -3.30
N PRO A 430 19.02 -14.34 -2.18
CA PRO A 430 17.90 -15.03 -1.56
C PRO A 430 16.85 -14.04 -1.04
N HIS A 431 15.56 -14.41 -1.14
CA HIS A 431 14.44 -13.60 -0.64
C HIS A 431 14.10 -13.89 0.84
N PHE A 432 14.62 -14.99 1.35
CA PHE A 432 14.62 -15.36 2.77
C PHE A 432 16.03 -15.62 3.24
N ARG A 433 16.35 -15.23 4.48
CA ARG A 433 17.68 -15.48 5.07
C ARG A 433 18.05 -16.96 5.10
N GLU A 434 17.10 -17.82 5.37
CA GLU A 434 17.26 -19.27 5.43
C GLU A 434 17.09 -19.98 4.06
N GLN A 435 16.95 -19.23 2.98
CA GLN A 435 16.75 -19.82 1.65
C GLN A 435 18.00 -20.57 1.21
N PRO A 436 17.88 -21.87 0.85
CA PRO A 436 19.00 -22.65 0.37
C PRO A 436 19.60 -22.10 -0.93
N LYS A 437 20.91 -22.22 -1.07
CA LYS A 437 21.58 -21.90 -2.32
C LYS A 437 21.05 -22.77 -3.46
N GLY A 438 20.82 -22.16 -4.61
CA GLY A 438 20.28 -22.87 -5.80
C GLY A 438 18.77 -22.87 -5.89
N GLN A 439 18.06 -22.40 -4.88
CA GLN A 439 16.62 -22.17 -4.94
C GLN A 439 16.30 -20.72 -5.30
N ILE A 440 15.23 -20.52 -6.06
CA ILE A 440 14.62 -19.23 -6.35
C ILE A 440 13.21 -19.23 -5.76
N VAL A 441 12.85 -18.18 -5.05
CA VAL A 441 11.49 -17.96 -4.56
C VAL A 441 10.79 -16.97 -5.49
N VAL A 442 9.68 -17.39 -6.04
CA VAL A 442 8.84 -16.64 -6.98
C VAL A 442 7.48 -16.40 -6.33
N TRP A 443 6.98 -15.19 -6.36
CA TRP A 443 5.60 -14.90 -6.03
C TRP A 443 4.76 -14.85 -7.31
N VAL A 444 3.67 -15.62 -7.34
CA VAL A 444 2.75 -15.74 -8.46
C VAL A 444 1.35 -15.36 -7.99
N TYR A 445 0.59 -14.64 -8.81
CA TYR A 445 -0.81 -14.34 -8.52
C TYR A 445 -1.64 -14.25 -9.80
N ALA A 446 -2.96 -14.34 -9.64
CA ALA A 446 -3.93 -14.10 -10.70
C ALA A 446 -4.93 -13.02 -10.27
N LEU A 447 -5.35 -12.16 -11.20
CA LEU A 447 -6.47 -11.25 -10.95
C LEU A 447 -7.82 -11.94 -11.17
N PHE A 448 -7.89 -12.93 -12.08
CA PHE A 448 -9.12 -13.62 -12.41
C PHE A 448 -9.12 -15.06 -11.89
N VAL A 449 -9.13 -15.20 -10.57
CA VAL A 449 -8.99 -16.49 -9.87
C VAL A 449 -10.12 -17.48 -10.14
N GLU A 450 -11.26 -17.01 -10.68
CA GLU A 450 -12.44 -17.81 -11.01
C GLU A 450 -12.47 -18.30 -12.47
N GLN A 451 -11.57 -17.78 -13.32
CA GLN A 451 -11.51 -18.18 -14.72
C GLN A 451 -10.73 -19.50 -14.89
N PRO A 452 -11.14 -20.39 -15.79
CA PRO A 452 -10.33 -21.57 -16.12
C PRO A 452 -8.99 -21.16 -16.74
N GLY A 453 -7.90 -21.80 -16.29
CA GLY A 453 -6.55 -21.59 -16.83
C GLY A 453 -6.40 -22.03 -18.29
N ASP A 454 -5.32 -21.59 -18.92
CA ASP A 454 -5.05 -21.91 -20.32
C ASP A 454 -4.45 -23.33 -20.51
N TYR A 455 -3.74 -23.83 -19.51
CA TYR A 455 -3.17 -25.18 -19.49
C TYR A 455 -3.99 -26.11 -18.60
N VAL A 456 -4.17 -25.80 -17.34
CA VAL A 456 -4.83 -26.68 -16.36
C VAL A 456 -6.35 -26.74 -16.53
N LYS A 457 -6.97 -25.83 -17.29
CA LYS A 457 -8.43 -25.78 -17.56
C LYS A 457 -9.30 -25.73 -16.31
N LYS A 458 -8.79 -25.17 -15.23
CA LYS A 458 -9.38 -25.13 -13.90
C LYS A 458 -9.19 -23.73 -13.30
N PRO A 459 -10.14 -23.17 -12.53
CA PRO A 459 -9.95 -21.92 -11.82
C PRO A 459 -8.75 -21.98 -10.86
N MET A 460 -7.98 -20.89 -10.74
CA MET A 460 -6.82 -20.85 -9.83
C MET A 460 -7.23 -21.21 -8.40
N GLN A 461 -8.36 -20.68 -7.94
CA GLN A 461 -8.89 -20.93 -6.59
C GLN A 461 -9.18 -22.40 -6.27
N ASP A 462 -9.25 -23.28 -7.27
CA ASP A 462 -9.49 -24.71 -7.12
C ASP A 462 -8.22 -25.52 -7.38
N CYS A 463 -7.09 -24.86 -7.69
CA CYS A 463 -5.83 -25.50 -8.06
C CYS A 463 -4.96 -25.81 -6.83
N SER A 464 -4.30 -26.97 -6.85
CA SER A 464 -3.17 -27.26 -5.97
C SER A 464 -1.94 -26.43 -6.36
N GLY A 465 -0.92 -26.40 -5.50
CA GLY A 465 0.34 -25.74 -5.82
C GLY A 465 1.02 -26.31 -7.08
N GLU A 466 0.93 -27.62 -7.29
CA GLU A 466 1.44 -28.28 -8.51
C GLU A 466 0.71 -27.77 -9.75
N GLU A 467 -0.62 -27.69 -9.73
CA GLU A 467 -1.42 -27.20 -10.85
C GLU A 467 -1.15 -25.72 -11.15
N ILE A 468 -1.01 -24.89 -10.12
CA ILE A 468 -0.58 -23.47 -10.31
C ILE A 468 0.81 -23.41 -10.95
N THR A 469 1.72 -24.29 -10.53
CA THR A 469 3.05 -24.37 -11.13
C THR A 469 2.98 -24.79 -12.60
N GLN A 470 2.11 -25.73 -12.96
CA GLN A 470 1.89 -26.15 -14.35
C GLN A 470 1.43 -24.97 -15.23
N GLU A 471 0.45 -24.21 -14.76
CA GLU A 471 -0.06 -23.02 -15.47
C GLU A 471 1.02 -21.95 -15.62
N TRP A 472 1.77 -21.68 -14.55
CA TRP A 472 2.88 -20.72 -14.60
C TRP A 472 3.99 -21.15 -15.57
N LEU A 473 4.42 -22.44 -15.53
CA LEU A 473 5.44 -22.97 -16.45
C LEU A 473 4.98 -22.94 -17.90
N TYR A 474 3.67 -23.15 -18.16
CA TYR A 474 3.10 -23.00 -19.48
C TYR A 474 3.29 -21.58 -20.02
N HIS A 475 2.97 -20.57 -19.22
CA HIS A 475 3.17 -19.15 -19.58
C HIS A 475 4.64 -18.71 -19.58
N MET A 476 5.55 -19.49 -18.99
CA MET A 476 7.00 -19.30 -19.08
C MET A 476 7.60 -19.86 -20.37
N GLY A 477 6.82 -20.57 -21.19
CA GLY A 477 7.26 -21.17 -22.44
C GLY A 477 8.01 -22.49 -22.29
N VAL A 478 7.79 -23.21 -21.18
CA VAL A 478 8.30 -24.57 -21.00
C VAL A 478 7.63 -25.49 -21.99
N PRO A 479 8.37 -26.44 -22.68
CA PRO A 479 7.76 -27.44 -23.52
C PRO A 479 6.63 -28.18 -22.81
N VAL A 480 5.50 -28.39 -23.50
CA VAL A 480 4.28 -28.92 -22.88
C VAL A 480 4.51 -30.32 -22.28
N GLU A 481 5.36 -31.12 -22.91
CA GLU A 481 5.76 -32.45 -22.47
C GLU A 481 6.57 -32.45 -21.16
N ASP A 482 7.32 -31.36 -20.88
CA ASP A 482 8.16 -31.25 -19.69
C ASP A 482 7.41 -30.67 -18.47
N ILE A 483 6.26 -29.99 -18.70
CA ILE A 483 5.52 -29.30 -17.65
C ILE A 483 5.12 -30.23 -16.50
N PRO A 484 4.52 -31.42 -16.73
CA PRO A 484 4.07 -32.27 -15.63
C PRO A 484 5.21 -32.71 -14.71
N GLU A 485 6.36 -33.11 -15.29
CA GLU A 485 7.52 -33.53 -14.50
C GLU A 485 8.11 -32.35 -13.71
N LEU A 486 8.31 -31.21 -14.37
CA LEU A 486 8.89 -30.03 -13.73
C LEU A 486 7.98 -29.47 -12.64
N ALA A 487 6.68 -29.50 -12.81
CA ALA A 487 5.75 -29.06 -11.79
C ALA A 487 5.77 -30.01 -10.58
N ALA A 488 5.70 -31.34 -10.82
CA ALA A 488 5.61 -32.33 -9.75
C ALA A 488 6.87 -32.45 -8.89
N THR A 489 8.06 -32.26 -9.47
CA THR A 489 9.34 -32.52 -8.78
C THR A 489 10.33 -31.34 -8.79
N GLY A 490 10.16 -30.41 -9.69
CA GLY A 490 11.07 -29.28 -9.90
C GLY A 490 10.73 -28.04 -9.09
N ALA A 491 9.61 -28.04 -8.37
CA ALA A 491 9.20 -26.93 -7.51
C ALA A 491 8.39 -27.42 -6.31
N ILE A 492 8.33 -26.59 -5.27
CA ILE A 492 7.34 -26.68 -4.20
C ILE A 492 6.56 -25.37 -4.23
N THR A 493 5.23 -25.48 -4.27
CA THR A 493 4.36 -24.31 -4.39
C THR A 493 3.30 -24.32 -3.30
N VAL A 494 3.15 -23.17 -2.63
CA VAL A 494 2.16 -22.97 -1.58
C VAL A 494 1.15 -21.93 -2.05
N PRO A 495 -0.07 -22.34 -2.44
CA PRO A 495 -1.17 -21.41 -2.69
C PRO A 495 -1.67 -20.79 -1.40
N VAL A 496 -2.13 -19.55 -1.47
CA VAL A 496 -2.70 -18.80 -0.34
C VAL A 496 -3.99 -18.12 -0.80
N MET A 497 -5.11 -18.58 -0.25
CA MET A 497 -6.42 -17.96 -0.43
C MET A 497 -6.65 -16.90 0.65
N MET A 498 -7.03 -15.69 0.22
CA MET A 498 -7.23 -14.53 1.09
C MET A 498 -8.62 -13.94 0.86
N PRO A 499 -9.58 -14.16 1.77
CA PRO A 499 -10.98 -13.76 1.57
C PRO A 499 -11.20 -12.25 1.47
N TYR A 500 -10.36 -11.44 2.12
CA TYR A 500 -10.59 -10.00 2.29
C TYR A 500 -9.53 -9.11 1.66
N VAL A 501 -8.64 -9.63 0.82
CA VAL A 501 -7.44 -8.89 0.41
C VAL A 501 -7.73 -7.63 -0.39
N THR A 502 -8.81 -7.58 -1.18
CA THR A 502 -9.24 -6.38 -1.91
C THR A 502 -10.41 -5.63 -1.26
N ALA A 503 -10.78 -6.00 -0.03
CA ALA A 503 -11.87 -5.35 0.72
C ALA A 503 -11.71 -3.83 0.82
N PHE A 504 -10.48 -3.32 0.90
CA PHE A 504 -10.20 -1.90 0.95
C PHE A 504 -10.52 -1.14 -0.36
N PHE A 505 -10.72 -1.83 -1.47
CA PHE A 505 -11.15 -1.26 -2.75
C PHE A 505 -12.65 -1.28 -2.98
N MET A 506 -13.44 -1.72 -2.02
CA MET A 506 -14.91 -1.67 -2.12
C MET A 506 -15.38 -0.23 -2.33
N PRO A 507 -16.38 0.00 -3.18
CA PRO A 507 -17.03 1.31 -3.32
C PRO A 507 -17.55 1.78 -1.97
N ARG A 508 -17.24 3.03 -1.63
CA ARG A 508 -17.54 3.61 -0.32
C ARG A 508 -17.82 5.10 -0.39
N GLN A 509 -18.31 5.64 0.72
CA GLN A 509 -18.50 7.06 0.94
C GLN A 509 -17.76 7.56 2.19
N ALA A 510 -17.78 8.86 2.41
CA ALA A 510 -17.21 9.46 3.62
C ALA A 510 -17.91 8.90 4.88
N GLY A 511 -17.11 8.58 5.91
CA GLY A 511 -17.59 8.01 7.17
C GLY A 511 -17.73 6.49 7.20
N ASP A 512 -17.59 5.78 6.07
CA ASP A 512 -17.56 4.32 6.09
C ASP A 512 -16.29 3.79 6.79
N ARG A 513 -15.18 4.51 6.71
CA ARG A 513 -14.02 4.33 7.59
C ARG A 513 -14.08 5.35 8.71
N PRO A 514 -13.82 4.97 9.97
CA PRO A 514 -13.72 5.93 11.06
C PRO A 514 -12.46 6.78 10.92
N ASP A 515 -12.51 8.01 11.36
CA ASP A 515 -11.32 8.84 11.51
C ASP A 515 -10.31 8.15 12.44
N VAL A 516 -9.01 8.38 12.22
CA VAL A 516 -7.94 7.87 13.10
C VAL A 516 -8.23 8.23 14.56
N VAL A 517 -8.58 9.48 14.84
CA VAL A 517 -9.08 9.91 16.16
C VAL A 517 -10.46 10.51 15.94
N PRO A 518 -11.55 9.74 16.19
CA PRO A 518 -12.92 10.24 16.03
C PRO A 518 -13.18 11.47 16.89
N GLU A 519 -14.07 12.34 16.40
CA GLU A 519 -14.44 13.53 17.15
C GLU A 519 -14.93 13.18 18.56
N GLY A 520 -14.36 13.85 19.57
CA GLY A 520 -14.64 13.61 20.98
C GLY A 520 -13.89 12.43 21.60
N ALA A 521 -13.12 11.66 20.85
CA ALA A 521 -12.28 10.60 21.42
C ALA A 521 -11.19 11.20 22.30
N VAL A 522 -11.04 10.68 23.54
CA VAL A 522 -10.11 11.22 24.53
C VAL A 522 -8.96 10.28 24.85
N ASN A 523 -9.12 8.97 24.63
CA ASN A 523 -8.13 7.98 25.03
C ASN A 523 -8.02 6.80 24.05
N PHE A 524 -8.61 6.89 22.88
CA PHE A 524 -8.52 5.82 21.89
C PHE A 524 -8.39 6.37 20.47
N ALA A 525 -7.87 5.54 19.59
CA ALA A 525 -7.76 5.78 18.16
C ALA A 525 -7.95 4.48 17.36
N PHE A 526 -8.39 4.63 16.12
CA PHE A 526 -8.34 3.58 15.11
C PHE A 526 -7.07 3.73 14.28
N ILE A 527 -6.40 2.61 13.98
CA ILE A 527 -5.15 2.59 13.23
C ILE A 527 -5.18 1.52 12.14
N GLY A 528 -4.28 1.61 11.17
CA GLY A 528 -4.14 0.65 10.07
C GLY A 528 -4.96 1.03 8.84
N GLN A 529 -5.20 0.06 7.98
CA GLN A 529 -5.73 0.26 6.62
C GLN A 529 -7.19 0.74 6.56
N PHE A 530 -7.97 0.51 7.61
CA PHE A 530 -9.39 0.87 7.65
C PHE A 530 -9.69 2.10 8.52
N ALA A 531 -8.68 2.78 9.04
CA ALA A 531 -8.83 4.10 9.64
C ALA A 531 -8.63 5.19 8.58
N GLU A 532 -9.42 6.26 8.61
CA GLU A 532 -9.31 7.36 7.65
C GLU A 532 -8.30 8.40 8.15
N SER A 533 -7.19 8.56 7.43
CA SER A 533 -6.19 9.60 7.70
C SER A 533 -6.70 10.96 7.22
N LYS A 534 -6.48 12.01 8.02
CA LYS A 534 -6.82 13.40 7.65
C LYS A 534 -6.04 13.90 6.44
N GLU A 535 -4.80 13.46 6.30
CA GLU A 535 -3.94 13.81 5.16
C GLU A 535 -4.31 13.08 3.87
N ARG A 536 -5.26 12.16 3.94
CA ARG A 536 -5.84 11.52 2.77
C ARG A 536 -4.83 10.80 1.88
N ASP A 537 -3.86 10.15 2.51
CA ASP A 537 -2.98 9.20 1.83
C ASP A 537 -3.78 8.01 1.29
N CYS A 538 -3.23 7.26 0.37
CA CYS A 538 -3.88 6.06 -0.13
C CYS A 538 -3.57 4.84 0.73
N ILE A 539 -4.60 4.07 0.96
CA ILE A 539 -4.54 2.78 1.67
C ILE A 539 -3.67 1.74 0.96
N PHE A 540 -3.47 0.58 1.57
CA PHE A 540 -2.72 -0.55 1.04
C PHE A 540 -1.20 -0.34 0.97
N THR A 541 -0.69 0.76 1.43
CA THR A 541 0.74 1.01 1.51
C THR A 541 1.27 0.76 2.92
N THR A 542 2.54 0.38 3.03
CA THR A 542 3.24 0.34 4.33
C THR A 542 3.31 1.73 4.94
N GLU A 543 3.39 2.76 4.13
CA GLU A 543 3.30 4.16 4.55
C GLU A 543 2.01 4.44 5.31
N TYR A 544 0.85 4.05 4.76
CA TYR A 544 -0.44 4.28 5.40
C TYR A 544 -0.54 3.58 6.76
N SER A 545 -0.02 2.35 6.85
CA SER A 545 0.04 1.61 8.10
C SER A 545 0.91 2.27 9.17
N VAL A 546 1.88 3.10 8.78
CA VAL A 546 2.73 3.85 9.73
C VAL A 546 2.19 5.25 9.99
N ARG A 547 1.57 5.89 9.01
CA ARG A 547 0.97 7.23 9.13
C ARG A 547 -0.17 7.27 10.14
N THR A 548 -1.12 6.34 10.03
CA THR A 548 -2.29 6.34 10.93
C THR A 548 -1.92 6.23 12.41
N PRO A 549 -1.01 5.35 12.87
CA PRO A 549 -0.59 5.35 14.27
C PRO A 549 0.27 6.57 14.65
N MET A 550 1.03 7.18 13.72
CA MET A 550 1.72 8.43 14.00
C MET A 550 0.72 9.55 14.29
N GLU A 551 -0.32 9.71 13.45
CA GLU A 551 -1.42 10.65 13.69
C GLU A 551 -2.11 10.39 15.02
N ALA A 552 -2.42 9.12 15.32
CA ALA A 552 -3.07 8.71 16.56
C ALA A 552 -2.25 9.09 17.80
N VAL A 553 -0.98 8.70 17.82
CA VAL A 553 -0.06 8.97 18.95
C VAL A 553 0.13 10.47 19.15
N TYR A 554 0.37 11.22 18.07
CA TYR A 554 0.65 12.66 18.17
C TYR A 554 -0.59 13.44 18.61
N THR A 555 -1.78 13.01 18.17
CA THR A 555 -3.04 13.65 18.58
C THR A 555 -3.37 13.34 20.05
N LEU A 556 -3.32 12.07 20.45
CA LEU A 556 -3.72 11.67 21.82
C LEU A 556 -2.74 12.10 22.92
N LEU A 557 -1.46 12.26 22.57
CA LEU A 557 -0.44 12.72 23.51
C LEU A 557 -0.12 14.22 23.41
N ASP A 558 -0.68 14.96 22.45
CA ASP A 558 -0.31 16.35 22.15
C ASP A 558 1.21 16.48 21.92
N VAL A 559 1.77 15.60 21.06
CA VAL A 559 3.21 15.62 20.74
C VAL A 559 3.55 16.86 19.95
N GLU A 560 4.53 17.65 20.42
CA GLU A 560 4.99 18.88 19.75
C GLU A 560 5.80 18.56 18.47
N ARG A 561 5.24 17.76 17.60
CA ARG A 561 5.81 17.40 16.30
C ARG A 561 4.67 17.14 15.32
N GLY A 562 4.78 17.68 14.10
CA GLY A 562 3.83 17.39 13.04
C GLY A 562 4.07 16.00 12.43
N VAL A 563 3.00 15.37 11.97
CA VAL A 563 3.08 14.23 11.07
C VAL A 563 3.62 14.73 9.73
N PRO A 564 4.61 14.08 9.09
CA PRO A 564 5.09 14.48 7.78
C PRO A 564 3.95 14.58 6.77
N GLU A 565 3.96 15.63 5.95
CA GLU A 565 3.00 15.78 4.87
C GLU A 565 3.13 14.62 3.88
N VAL A 566 2.01 14.17 3.32
CA VAL A 566 2.02 13.30 2.15
C VAL A 566 2.71 14.05 1.00
N PHE A 567 3.64 13.40 0.31
CA PHE A 567 4.32 14.03 -0.82
C PHE A 567 3.31 14.53 -1.86
N ASN A 568 3.18 15.85 -1.94
CA ASN A 568 2.09 16.48 -2.66
C ASN A 568 2.47 16.82 -4.10
N SER A 569 2.76 15.79 -4.88
CA SER A 569 3.17 15.89 -6.28
C SER A 569 2.08 16.49 -7.19
N THR A 570 0.82 16.47 -6.75
CA THR A 570 -0.29 17.08 -7.49
C THR A 570 -0.19 18.61 -7.62
N TYR A 571 0.62 19.27 -6.80
CA TYR A 571 0.90 20.70 -6.88
C TYR A 571 2.28 21.02 -7.49
N ASP A 572 3.07 20.02 -7.86
CA ASP A 572 4.35 20.23 -8.56
C ASP A 572 4.12 20.22 -10.08
N ILE A 573 4.25 21.37 -10.71
CA ILE A 573 4.04 21.53 -12.16
C ILE A 573 4.95 20.62 -12.98
N ARG A 574 6.17 20.31 -12.52
CA ARG A 574 7.09 19.43 -13.23
C ARG A 574 6.55 18.00 -13.25
N MET A 575 5.99 17.54 -12.13
CA MET A 575 5.37 16.21 -12.02
C MET A 575 4.13 16.12 -12.90
N LEU A 576 3.28 17.14 -12.91
CA LEU A 576 2.09 17.19 -13.75
C LEU A 576 2.43 17.21 -15.24
N LEU A 577 3.41 17.99 -15.66
CA LEU A 577 3.88 18.04 -17.04
C LEU A 577 4.54 16.71 -17.45
N SER A 578 5.38 16.15 -16.59
CA SER A 578 5.99 14.83 -16.81
C SER A 578 4.93 13.74 -17.00
N ALA A 579 3.93 13.70 -16.12
CA ALA A 579 2.81 12.77 -16.23
C ALA A 579 2.02 12.99 -17.53
N THR A 580 1.72 14.26 -17.88
CA THR A 580 0.99 14.60 -19.10
C THR A 580 1.71 14.13 -20.34
N GLY A 581 3.00 14.40 -20.47
CA GLY A 581 3.82 13.92 -21.61
C GLY A 581 3.83 12.41 -21.69
N ARG A 582 3.92 11.74 -20.55
CA ARG A 582 3.97 10.27 -20.51
C ARG A 582 2.62 9.64 -20.83
N LEU A 583 1.51 10.17 -20.32
CA LEU A 583 0.15 9.70 -20.64
C LEU A 583 -0.18 9.81 -22.13
N ARG A 584 0.52 10.67 -22.85
CA ARG A 584 0.40 10.86 -24.30
C ARG A 584 1.40 10.04 -25.12
N ASP A 585 2.19 9.19 -24.48
CA ASP A 585 3.29 8.45 -25.13
C ASP A 585 4.26 9.37 -25.90
N GLY A 586 4.55 10.56 -25.34
CA GLY A 586 5.41 11.56 -25.95
C GLY A 586 4.82 12.30 -27.15
N LYS A 587 3.53 12.13 -27.42
CA LYS A 587 2.86 12.89 -28.50
C LYS A 587 2.63 14.34 -28.04
N GLU A 588 3.00 15.26 -28.89
CA GLU A 588 2.83 16.69 -28.66
C GLU A 588 1.36 17.10 -28.50
N ILE A 589 1.11 18.17 -27.79
CA ILE A 589 -0.22 18.76 -27.70
C ILE A 589 -0.40 19.67 -28.93
N ASP A 590 -1.45 19.41 -29.69
CA ASP A 590 -1.88 20.35 -30.74
C ASP A 590 -2.55 21.56 -30.07
N ILE A 591 -1.83 22.69 -30.07
CA ILE A 591 -2.34 23.94 -29.50
C ILE A 591 -3.38 24.50 -30.47
N PRO A 592 -4.66 24.61 -30.10
CA PRO A 592 -5.69 25.09 -31.00
C PRO A 592 -5.48 26.57 -31.34
N GLY A 593 -5.80 26.95 -32.59
CA GLY A 593 -5.78 28.34 -33.05
C GLY A 593 -4.99 28.57 -34.34
N PRO A 594 -5.06 29.76 -34.90
CA PRO A 594 -4.31 30.15 -36.10
C PRO A 594 -2.79 29.99 -35.91
N ALA A 595 -2.10 29.42 -36.92
CA ALA A 595 -0.67 29.13 -36.84
C ALA A 595 0.20 30.32 -36.39
N PHE A 596 -0.16 31.54 -36.80
CA PHE A 596 0.61 32.72 -36.41
C PHE A 596 0.50 33.07 -34.93
N LEU A 597 -0.68 32.86 -34.32
CA LEU A 597 -0.89 33.08 -32.88
C LEU A 597 -0.17 31.98 -32.08
N ARG A 598 -0.23 30.75 -32.53
CA ARG A 598 0.50 29.61 -31.99
C ARG A 598 2.01 29.87 -31.96
N ASN A 599 2.58 30.28 -33.12
CA ASN A 599 4.00 30.64 -33.23
C ASN A 599 4.40 31.83 -32.37
N LEU A 600 3.52 32.82 -32.24
CA LEU A 600 3.77 33.98 -31.37
C LEU A 600 3.76 33.57 -29.88
N LEU A 601 2.84 32.71 -29.47
CA LEU A 601 2.75 32.17 -28.11
C LEU A 601 4.00 31.36 -27.81
N MET A 602 4.37 30.45 -28.71
CA MET A 602 5.55 29.59 -28.55
C MET A 602 6.83 30.44 -28.42
N LYS A 603 7.06 31.40 -29.29
CA LYS A 603 8.21 32.33 -29.18
C LYS A 603 8.27 33.12 -27.86
N LYS A 604 7.13 33.38 -27.22
CA LYS A 604 7.11 33.97 -25.88
C LYS A 604 7.43 32.97 -24.80
N LEU A 605 6.86 31.75 -24.88
CA LEU A 605 7.09 30.68 -23.95
C LEU A 605 8.54 30.16 -23.97
N ASP A 606 9.17 30.12 -25.16
CA ASP A 606 10.55 29.65 -25.37
C ASP A 606 11.60 30.41 -24.53
N LYS A 607 11.29 31.66 -24.19
CA LYS A 607 12.15 32.48 -23.35
C LYS A 607 11.91 32.30 -21.85
N THR A 608 11.00 31.43 -21.48
CA THR A 608 10.61 31.19 -20.09
C THR A 608 11.03 29.81 -19.58
N GLN A 609 11.15 29.69 -18.27
CA GLN A 609 11.38 28.36 -17.64
C GLN A 609 10.23 27.38 -17.95
N ILE A 610 9.00 27.88 -18.09
CA ILE A 610 7.84 27.05 -18.46
C ILE A 610 8.01 26.48 -19.86
N GLY A 611 8.45 27.29 -20.83
CA GLY A 611 8.73 26.81 -22.20
C GLY A 611 9.83 25.73 -22.22
N ALA A 612 10.88 25.90 -21.41
CA ALA A 612 11.90 24.87 -21.26
C ALA A 612 11.33 23.55 -20.71
N LEU A 613 10.49 23.61 -19.67
CA LEU A 613 9.83 22.43 -19.10
C LEU A 613 8.87 21.75 -20.09
N LEU A 614 8.11 22.55 -20.87
CA LEU A 614 7.20 22.00 -21.88
C LEU A 614 7.94 21.17 -22.96
N ARG A 615 9.12 21.62 -23.38
CA ARG A 615 9.99 20.84 -24.28
C ARG A 615 10.63 19.65 -23.60
N GLU A 616 11.19 19.83 -22.42
CA GLU A 616 11.80 18.75 -21.63
C GLU A 616 10.88 17.55 -21.50
N PHE A 617 9.58 17.78 -21.30
CA PHE A 617 8.57 16.73 -21.17
C PHE A 617 7.83 16.38 -22.48
N ALA A 618 8.34 16.81 -23.63
CA ALA A 618 7.76 16.56 -24.96
C ALA A 618 6.26 16.94 -25.06
N ILE A 619 5.86 18.01 -24.38
CA ILE A 619 4.51 18.57 -24.47
C ILE A 619 4.36 19.39 -25.74
N VAL A 620 5.42 20.05 -26.15
CA VAL A 620 5.51 20.85 -27.40
C VAL A 620 6.78 20.49 -28.16
N ALA A 621 6.76 20.66 -29.50
CA ALA A 621 7.91 20.36 -30.36
C ALA A 621 9.16 21.15 -29.97
N ASP A 622 10.32 20.53 -30.18
CA ASP A 622 11.59 21.26 -30.33
C ASP A 622 11.58 21.95 -31.72
N ASP A 623 11.89 23.24 -31.77
CA ASP A 623 11.95 24.03 -33.04
C ASP A 623 13.04 23.52 -33.98
#